data_01a1cf3b2925d5d8c1ce2caba5cd94b1
#
_entry.id   01a1cf3b2925d5d8c1ce2caba5cd94b1
#
_cell.length_a   1.000
_cell.length_b   1.000
_cell.length_c   1.000
_cell.angle_alpha   90.00
_cell.angle_beta   90.00
_cell.angle_gamma   90.00
#
_symmetry.space_group_name_H-M   'P 1'
#
loop_
_entity.id
_entity.type
_entity.pdbx_description
1 polymer ?
#
loop_
_entity_poly.entity_id
_entity_poly.type
_entity_poly.pdbx_seq_one_letter_code
_entity_poly.pdbx_strand_id
1 'polypeptide(L)'
;MLEIGNQAPAFCIQNQDEVEICLRDLKGKWIVLYFYPRDNTPGCTTQACDFTEALPAFEDLDAVILGVSPDTPQKHRNFIEKKNLEITLLADVDKSTCEAYGVWQLKKFMGRESMGVVRSTFIINPEGNIAAIWNKVSVRKKTKKAGVTTVVLHVDLVKDELQRLQTI
;
A
#
# COMPACT_ATOMS: atom_id res chain seq x y z
N MET A 1 -2.64 -9.84 15.56
CA MET A 1 -2.69 -9.82 14.07
C MET A 1 -4.03 -9.25 13.62
N LEU A 2 -3.98 -8.31 12.70
CA LEU A 2 -5.21 -7.69 12.19
C LEU A 2 -5.99 -8.66 11.31
N GLU A 3 -7.32 -8.57 11.41
CA GLU A 3 -8.24 -9.41 10.65
C GLU A 3 -9.30 -8.54 9.98
N ILE A 4 -9.91 -9.08 8.93
CA ILE A 4 -11.05 -8.43 8.27
C ILE A 4 -12.16 -8.21 9.31
N GLY A 5 -12.71 -7.00 9.33
CA GLY A 5 -13.72 -6.59 10.29
C GLY A 5 -13.17 -5.82 11.48
N ASN A 6 -11.86 -5.91 11.75
CA ASN A 6 -11.25 -5.12 12.81
C ASN A 6 -11.26 -3.63 12.44
N GLN A 7 -11.32 -2.78 13.46
CA GLN A 7 -11.11 -1.35 13.27
C GLN A 7 -9.67 -1.14 12.81
N ALA A 8 -9.48 -0.36 11.74
CA ALA A 8 -8.15 -0.03 11.25
C ALA A 8 -7.41 0.81 12.29
N PRO A 9 -6.15 0.46 12.62
CA PRO A 9 -5.36 1.26 13.56
C PRO A 9 -5.24 2.71 13.12
N ALA A 10 -5.49 3.63 14.04
CA ALA A 10 -5.39 5.06 13.78
C ALA A 10 -3.95 5.48 13.51
N PHE A 11 -3.78 6.45 12.63
CA PHE A 11 -2.48 7.07 12.40
C PHE A 11 -2.63 8.53 12.04
N CYS A 12 -1.57 9.29 12.28
CA CYS A 12 -1.41 10.67 11.82
C CYS A 12 0.06 10.82 11.45
N ILE A 13 0.37 10.80 10.17
CA ILE A 13 1.75 10.89 9.67
C ILE A 13 1.81 11.82 8.46
N GLN A 14 2.99 12.38 8.22
CA GLN A 14 3.20 13.34 7.14
C GLN A 14 3.25 12.66 5.78
N ASN A 15 2.70 13.34 4.78
CA ASN A 15 2.87 12.94 3.39
C ASN A 15 4.18 13.52 2.82
N GLN A 16 4.40 13.39 1.52
CA GLN A 16 5.58 13.90 0.83
C GLN A 16 5.76 15.42 0.93
N ASP A 17 4.68 16.15 1.16
CA ASP A 17 4.70 17.61 1.28
C ASP A 17 4.73 18.09 2.73
N GLU A 18 5.03 17.17 3.66
CA GLU A 18 5.06 17.43 5.09
C GLU A 18 3.70 17.89 5.66
N VAL A 19 2.62 17.52 4.98
CA VAL A 19 1.25 17.75 5.47
C VAL A 19 0.81 16.50 6.24
N GLU A 20 0.32 16.68 7.45
CA GLU A 20 -0.14 15.58 8.28
C GLU A 20 -1.44 15.00 7.73
N ILE A 21 -1.44 13.68 7.51
CA ILE A 21 -2.60 12.92 7.06
C ILE A 21 -3.02 11.98 8.19
N CYS A 22 -4.25 12.12 8.65
CA CYS A 22 -4.81 11.28 9.70
C CYS A 22 -5.91 10.39 9.12
N LEU A 23 -5.91 9.13 9.54
CA LEU A 23 -6.95 8.18 9.06
C LEU A 23 -8.36 8.70 9.35
N ARG A 24 -8.59 9.30 10.52
CA ARG A 24 -9.92 9.82 10.91
C ARG A 24 -10.47 10.86 9.94
N ASP A 25 -9.59 11.61 9.26
CA ASP A 25 -9.99 12.65 8.32
C ASP A 25 -10.44 12.09 6.98
N LEU A 26 -10.24 10.80 6.76
CA LEU A 26 -10.59 10.10 5.52
C LEU A 26 -11.83 9.23 5.66
N LYS A 27 -12.56 9.35 6.79
CA LYS A 27 -13.83 8.64 6.98
C LYS A 27 -14.81 9.02 5.87
N GLY A 28 -15.58 8.03 5.42
CA GLY A 28 -16.53 8.21 4.33
C GLY A 28 -15.96 7.84 2.97
N LYS A 29 -14.65 7.58 2.89
CA LYS A 29 -14.00 7.14 1.66
C LYS A 29 -13.42 5.74 1.83
N TRP A 30 -13.33 5.01 0.73
CA TRP A 30 -12.56 3.78 0.70
C TRP A 30 -11.09 4.13 0.63
N ILE A 31 -10.25 3.39 1.35
CA ILE A 31 -8.81 3.63 1.41
C ILE A 31 -8.08 2.37 1.01
N VAL A 32 -7.17 2.49 0.05
CA VAL A 32 -6.19 1.47 -0.28
C VAL A 32 -4.90 1.90 0.40
N LEU A 33 -4.52 1.21 1.47
CA LEU A 33 -3.33 1.49 2.26
C LEU A 33 -2.31 0.39 2.00
N TYR A 34 -1.23 0.70 1.31
CA TYR A 34 -0.22 -0.30 1.04
C TYR A 34 1.13 0.06 1.67
N PHE A 35 1.78 -0.95 2.22
CA PHE A 35 3.07 -0.83 2.90
C PHE A 35 4.15 -1.44 2.03
N TYR A 36 5.26 -0.72 1.86
CA TYR A 36 6.39 -1.17 1.07
C TYR A 36 7.71 -0.82 1.78
N PRO A 37 8.79 -1.57 1.50
CA PRO A 37 10.04 -1.45 2.26
C PRO A 37 10.80 -0.14 2.05
N ARG A 38 10.89 0.37 0.82
CA ARG A 38 11.83 1.45 0.53
C ARG A 38 11.60 2.10 -0.82
N ASP A 39 11.68 3.44 -0.85
CA ASP A 39 11.60 4.21 -2.09
C ASP A 39 12.75 3.85 -3.04
N ASN A 40 12.49 3.98 -4.34
CA ASN A 40 13.47 3.78 -5.41
C ASN A 40 14.08 2.38 -5.53
N THR A 41 13.48 1.37 -4.90
CA THR A 41 13.87 -0.02 -5.14
C THR A 41 13.02 -0.59 -6.30
N PRO A 42 13.51 -1.60 -7.04
CA PRO A 42 12.79 -2.08 -8.24
C PRO A 42 11.33 -2.49 -8.02
N GLY A 43 11.07 -3.33 -7.03
CA GLY A 43 9.70 -3.79 -6.73
C GLY A 43 8.78 -2.67 -6.25
N CYS A 44 9.30 -1.79 -5.40
CA CYS A 44 8.54 -0.65 -4.89
C CYS A 44 8.24 0.37 -5.99
N THR A 45 9.17 0.58 -6.90
CA THR A 45 8.98 1.45 -8.06
C THR A 45 7.89 0.89 -8.97
N THR A 46 7.95 -0.40 -9.30
CA THR A 46 6.94 -1.05 -10.12
C THR A 46 5.56 -0.93 -9.49
N GLN A 47 5.43 -1.20 -8.20
CA GLN A 47 4.16 -1.10 -7.48
C GLN A 47 3.61 0.33 -7.50
N ALA A 48 4.44 1.32 -7.20
CA ALA A 48 4.03 2.72 -7.19
C ALA A 48 3.58 3.20 -8.57
N CYS A 49 4.28 2.79 -9.61
CA CYS A 49 3.91 3.11 -10.99
C CYS A 49 2.61 2.42 -11.39
N ASP A 50 2.41 1.17 -11.00
CA ASP A 50 1.17 0.43 -11.27
C ASP A 50 -0.02 1.11 -10.60
N PHE A 51 0.12 1.56 -9.35
CA PHE A 51 -0.93 2.31 -8.65
C PHE A 51 -1.18 3.68 -9.30
N THR A 52 -0.14 4.37 -9.71
CA THR A 52 -0.27 5.67 -10.39
C THR A 52 -1.06 5.52 -11.69
N GLU A 53 -0.74 4.51 -12.48
CA GLU A 53 -1.44 4.24 -13.73
C GLU A 53 -2.91 3.86 -13.49
N ALA A 54 -3.19 3.13 -12.43
CA ALA A 54 -4.54 2.70 -12.08
C ALA A 54 -5.32 3.76 -11.27
N LEU A 55 -4.69 4.86 -10.87
CA LEU A 55 -5.30 5.86 -9.99
C LEU A 55 -6.68 6.35 -10.47
N PRO A 56 -6.89 6.70 -11.77
CA PRO A 56 -8.21 7.14 -12.22
C PRO A 56 -9.31 6.11 -11.96
N ALA A 57 -9.01 4.82 -12.12
CA ALA A 57 -9.99 3.75 -11.86
C ALA A 57 -10.34 3.67 -10.37
N PHE A 58 -9.36 3.87 -9.48
CA PHE A 58 -9.62 3.91 -8.03
C PHE A 58 -10.40 5.15 -7.63
N GLU A 59 -10.13 6.30 -8.24
CA GLU A 59 -10.87 7.53 -7.99
C GLU A 59 -12.34 7.38 -8.41
N ASP A 60 -12.60 6.70 -9.53
CA ASP A 60 -13.95 6.39 -9.98
C ASP A 60 -14.70 5.48 -8.98
N LEU A 61 -13.98 4.74 -8.17
CA LEU A 61 -14.52 3.89 -7.10
C LEU A 61 -14.57 4.62 -5.74
N ASP A 62 -14.36 5.93 -5.74
CA ASP A 62 -14.33 6.77 -4.53
C ASP A 62 -13.29 6.27 -3.50
N ALA A 63 -12.12 5.88 -3.99
CA ALA A 63 -11.04 5.36 -3.18
C ALA A 63 -9.80 6.25 -3.24
N VAL A 64 -9.11 6.33 -2.10
CA VAL A 64 -7.83 7.04 -1.95
C VAL A 64 -6.73 6.00 -1.86
N ILE A 65 -5.61 6.21 -2.53
CA ILE A 65 -4.44 5.33 -2.46
C ILE A 65 -3.36 6.00 -1.61
N LEU A 66 -2.93 5.32 -0.56
CA LEU A 66 -1.88 5.78 0.34
C LEU A 66 -0.78 4.72 0.42
N GLY A 67 0.43 5.08 -0.01
CA GLY A 67 1.60 4.22 0.16
C GLY A 67 2.35 4.62 1.43
N VAL A 68 2.81 3.65 2.19
CA VAL A 68 3.50 3.88 3.47
C VAL A 68 4.83 3.16 3.49
N SER A 69 5.90 3.88 3.83
CA SER A 69 7.21 3.30 4.10
C SER A 69 7.91 4.08 5.20
N PRO A 70 9.01 3.55 5.78
CA PRO A 70 9.80 4.26 6.78
C PRO A 70 10.63 5.42 6.22
N ASP A 71 10.55 5.69 4.94
CA ASP A 71 11.30 6.79 4.31
C ASP A 71 10.81 8.16 4.78
N THR A 72 11.69 9.16 4.65
CA THR A 72 11.36 10.55 5.02
C THR A 72 10.49 11.22 3.96
N PRO A 73 9.78 12.33 4.30
CA PRO A 73 9.06 13.10 3.28
C PRO A 73 9.93 13.55 2.12
N GLN A 74 11.20 13.90 2.38
CA GLN A 74 12.13 14.30 1.33
C GLN A 74 12.41 13.16 0.35
N LYS A 75 12.61 11.94 0.85
CA LYS A 75 12.80 10.76 -0.01
C LYS A 75 11.56 10.49 -0.83
N HIS A 76 10.38 10.63 -0.24
CA HIS A 76 9.12 10.48 -0.95
C HIS A 76 8.97 11.51 -2.07
N ARG A 77 9.31 12.77 -1.82
CA ARG A 77 9.29 13.81 -2.87
C ARG A 77 10.22 13.44 -4.03
N ASN A 78 11.44 13.02 -3.71
CA ASN A 78 12.42 12.61 -4.72
C ASN A 78 11.90 11.42 -5.55
N PHE A 79 11.29 10.45 -4.90
CA PHE A 79 10.73 9.27 -5.56
C PHE A 79 9.57 9.65 -6.49
N ILE A 80 8.64 10.45 -6.00
CA ILE A 80 7.49 10.95 -6.75
C ILE A 80 7.96 11.73 -7.99
N GLU A 81 8.90 12.63 -7.81
CA GLU A 81 9.43 13.47 -8.89
C GLU A 81 10.17 12.64 -9.93
N LYS A 82 11.04 11.75 -9.48
CA LYS A 82 11.84 10.90 -10.37
C LYS A 82 11.01 9.94 -11.21
N LYS A 83 9.91 9.44 -10.67
CA LYS A 83 9.07 8.41 -11.31
C LYS A 83 7.72 8.94 -11.78
N ASN A 84 7.46 10.24 -11.66
CA ASN A 84 6.20 10.88 -12.04
C ASN A 84 4.99 10.20 -11.37
N LEU A 85 5.10 9.94 -10.06
CA LEU A 85 4.02 9.31 -9.31
C LEU A 85 2.92 10.33 -9.02
N GLU A 86 1.67 9.86 -9.00
CA GLU A 86 0.51 10.70 -8.70
C GLU A 86 -0.19 10.29 -7.43
N ILE A 87 0.26 9.21 -6.79
CA ILE A 87 -0.28 8.73 -5.51
C ILE A 87 0.35 9.49 -4.34
N THR A 88 -0.32 9.46 -3.20
CA THR A 88 0.21 10.03 -1.95
C THR A 88 1.08 9.00 -1.23
N LEU A 89 2.24 9.44 -0.75
CA LEU A 89 3.15 8.62 0.03
C LEU A 89 3.25 9.17 1.45
N LEU A 90 3.14 8.29 2.44
CA LEU A 90 3.18 8.64 3.86
C LEU A 90 4.52 8.21 4.46
N ALA A 91 5.11 9.10 5.25
CA ALA A 91 6.44 8.93 5.84
C ALA A 91 6.32 8.40 7.28
N ASP A 92 6.38 7.08 7.45
CA ASP A 92 6.33 6.42 8.76
C ASP A 92 7.75 6.25 9.32
N VAL A 93 8.43 7.37 9.55
CA VAL A 93 9.85 7.38 9.91
C VAL A 93 10.15 6.60 11.20
N ASP A 94 9.28 6.70 12.19
CA ASP A 94 9.43 5.99 13.46
C ASP A 94 8.86 4.56 13.45
N LYS A 95 8.29 4.13 12.32
CA LYS A 95 7.74 2.79 12.10
C LYS A 95 6.52 2.45 12.95
N SER A 96 5.93 3.44 13.63
CA SER A 96 4.78 3.21 14.52
C SER A 96 3.56 2.68 13.77
N THR A 97 3.27 3.20 12.57
CA THR A 97 2.16 2.73 11.75
C THR A 97 2.45 1.33 11.19
N CYS A 98 3.67 1.10 10.73
CA CYS A 98 4.09 -0.24 10.28
C CYS A 98 3.94 -1.28 11.39
N GLU A 99 4.29 -0.92 12.62
CA GLU A 99 4.12 -1.82 13.78
C GLU A 99 2.65 -2.04 14.10
N ALA A 100 1.84 -0.98 14.11
CA ALA A 100 0.41 -1.06 14.40
C ALA A 100 -0.33 -1.97 13.41
N TYR A 101 0.07 -1.95 12.14
CA TYR A 101 -0.53 -2.81 11.11
C TYR A 101 0.12 -4.18 11.01
N GLY A 102 1.11 -4.46 11.84
CA GLY A 102 1.75 -5.79 11.89
C GLY A 102 2.66 -6.10 10.71
N VAL A 103 3.09 -5.10 9.96
CA VAL A 103 3.93 -5.30 8.76
C VAL A 103 5.42 -5.14 9.03
N TRP A 104 5.81 -4.64 10.19
CA TRP A 104 7.20 -4.52 10.62
C TRP A 104 7.60 -5.86 11.25
N GLN A 105 8.37 -6.66 10.50
CA GLN A 105 8.65 -8.05 10.85
C GLN A 105 10.11 -8.40 10.61
N LEU A 106 10.56 -9.49 11.26
CA LEU A 106 11.88 -10.05 10.99
C LEU A 106 11.88 -10.68 9.60
N LYS A 107 12.82 -10.26 8.77
CA LYS A 107 13.00 -10.76 7.40
C LYS A 107 14.35 -11.45 7.28
N LYS A 108 14.38 -12.57 6.55
CA LYS A 108 15.61 -13.28 6.21
C LYS A 108 15.94 -13.04 4.75
N PHE A 109 17.17 -12.62 4.50
CA PHE A 109 17.70 -12.45 3.13
C PHE A 109 19.16 -12.88 3.09
N MET A 110 19.45 -13.86 2.26
CA MET A 110 20.81 -14.39 2.05
C MET A 110 21.52 -14.78 3.36
N GLY A 111 20.80 -15.43 4.27
CA GLY A 111 21.34 -15.88 5.56
C GLY A 111 21.42 -14.80 6.64
N ARG A 112 21.01 -13.57 6.34
CA ARG A 112 20.94 -12.48 7.32
C ARG A 112 19.52 -12.21 7.74
N GLU A 113 19.33 -11.95 9.03
CA GLU A 113 18.03 -11.56 9.60
C GLU A 113 18.07 -10.07 9.93
N SER A 114 17.02 -9.35 9.55
CA SER A 114 16.84 -7.94 9.92
C SER A 114 15.36 -7.59 9.94
N MET A 115 15.01 -6.60 10.75
CA MET A 115 13.64 -6.08 10.77
C MET A 115 13.40 -5.25 9.51
N GLY A 116 12.20 -5.36 8.98
CA GLY A 116 11.81 -4.60 7.80
C GLY A 116 10.33 -4.69 7.53
N VAL A 117 9.88 -3.94 6.54
CA VAL A 117 8.48 -3.94 6.12
C VAL A 117 8.23 -5.13 5.21
N VAL A 118 7.27 -5.97 5.59
CA VAL A 118 6.73 -7.01 4.72
C VAL A 118 5.64 -6.36 3.86
N ARG A 119 5.83 -6.37 2.55
CA ARG A 119 4.91 -5.75 1.60
C ARG A 119 3.49 -6.26 1.82
N SER A 120 2.58 -5.34 2.14
CA SER A 120 1.21 -5.67 2.51
C SER A 120 0.26 -4.59 2.01
N THR A 121 -0.98 -4.97 1.72
CA THR A 121 -2.02 -4.03 1.30
C THR A 121 -3.29 -4.28 2.11
N PHE A 122 -3.93 -3.19 2.51
CA PHE A 122 -5.20 -3.20 3.24
C PHE A 122 -6.22 -2.35 2.49
N ILE A 123 -7.46 -2.84 2.40
CA ILE A 123 -8.59 -1.99 2.02
C ILE A 123 -9.33 -1.65 3.31
N ILE A 124 -9.55 -0.36 3.53
CA ILE A 124 -10.30 0.16 4.67
C ILE A 124 -11.60 0.75 4.12
N ASN A 125 -12.73 0.32 4.69
CA ASN A 125 -14.04 0.79 4.23
C ASN A 125 -14.37 2.19 4.77
N PRO A 126 -15.46 2.83 4.29
CA PRO A 126 -15.81 4.18 4.75
C PRO A 126 -16.07 4.33 6.24
N GLU A 127 -16.40 3.26 6.93
CA GLU A 127 -16.62 3.23 8.38
C GLU A 127 -15.31 3.11 9.18
N GLY A 128 -14.19 2.90 8.50
CA GLY A 128 -12.88 2.78 9.16
C GLY A 128 -12.49 1.37 9.57
N ASN A 129 -13.15 0.36 9.01
CA ASN A 129 -12.85 -1.04 9.31
C ASN A 129 -12.09 -1.69 8.16
N ILE A 130 -11.25 -2.67 8.49
CA ILE A 130 -10.48 -3.42 7.49
C ILE A 130 -11.44 -4.33 6.71
N ALA A 131 -11.47 -4.16 5.40
CA ALA A 131 -12.33 -4.91 4.49
C ALA A 131 -11.59 -5.97 3.68
N ALA A 132 -10.28 -5.81 3.49
CA ALA A 132 -9.44 -6.78 2.79
C ALA A 132 -8.00 -6.66 3.24
N ILE A 133 -7.26 -7.78 3.19
CA ILE A 133 -5.84 -7.84 3.57
C ILE A 133 -5.08 -8.71 2.57
N TRP A 134 -3.94 -8.22 2.11
CA TRP A 134 -2.95 -9.01 1.38
C TRP A 134 -1.62 -8.93 2.12
N ASN A 135 -1.13 -10.08 2.56
CA ASN A 135 0.18 -10.21 3.21
C ASN A 135 1.18 -10.75 2.19
N LYS A 136 2.45 -10.35 2.33
CA LYS A 136 3.54 -10.83 1.45
C LYS A 136 3.21 -10.64 -0.02
N VAL A 137 2.87 -9.43 -0.40
CA VAL A 137 2.41 -9.08 -1.75
C VAL A 137 3.48 -9.34 -2.80
N SER A 138 3.08 -10.00 -3.90
CA SER A 138 3.84 -10.05 -5.15
C SER A 138 3.32 -8.96 -6.06
N VAL A 139 4.15 -7.97 -6.38
CA VAL A 139 3.73 -6.80 -7.18
C VAL A 139 3.20 -7.21 -8.55
N ARG A 140 3.91 -8.15 -9.19
CA ARG A 140 3.50 -8.78 -10.45
C ARG A 140 3.78 -10.25 -10.36
N LYS A 141 2.75 -11.07 -10.49
CA LYS A 141 2.87 -12.52 -10.43
C LYS A 141 2.80 -13.11 -11.83
N LYS A 142 3.86 -13.81 -12.23
CA LYS A 142 3.90 -14.55 -13.49
C LYS A 142 3.38 -15.96 -13.27
N THR A 143 2.40 -16.36 -14.08
CA THR A 143 1.88 -17.72 -14.09
C THR A 143 2.06 -18.32 -15.47
N LYS A 144 2.68 -19.49 -15.55
CA LYS A 144 2.88 -20.20 -16.81
C LYS A 144 1.98 -21.41 -16.82
N LYS A 145 1.05 -21.47 -17.78
CA LYS A 145 0.12 -22.57 -17.94
C LYS A 145 -0.04 -22.89 -19.42
N ALA A 146 0.14 -24.18 -19.80
CA ALA A 146 0.02 -24.65 -21.18
C ALA A 146 0.90 -23.85 -22.17
N GLY A 147 2.11 -23.45 -21.76
CA GLY A 147 3.02 -22.69 -22.60
C GLY A 147 2.71 -21.18 -22.69
N VAL A 148 1.64 -20.73 -22.04
CA VAL A 148 1.25 -19.32 -22.02
C VAL A 148 1.68 -18.68 -20.70
N THR A 149 2.40 -17.57 -20.77
CA THR A 149 2.79 -16.80 -19.60
C THR A 149 1.75 -15.69 -19.36
N THR A 150 1.14 -15.69 -18.18
CA THR A 150 0.20 -14.65 -17.77
C THR A 150 0.83 -13.85 -16.64
N VAL A 151 0.74 -12.53 -16.71
CA VAL A 151 1.20 -11.62 -15.65
C VAL A 151 -0.02 -11.04 -14.94
N VAL A 152 -0.10 -11.27 -13.62
CA VAL A 152 -1.18 -10.71 -12.79
C VAL A 152 -0.58 -9.59 -11.95
N LEU A 153 -1.13 -8.39 -12.08
CA LEU A 153 -0.72 -7.23 -11.30
C LEU A 153 -1.48 -7.22 -9.98
N HIS A 154 -0.76 -7.03 -8.87
CA HIS A 154 -1.38 -6.88 -7.56
C HIS A 154 -2.43 -5.75 -7.55
N VAL A 155 -2.12 -4.64 -8.21
CA VAL A 155 -3.02 -3.49 -8.34
C VAL A 155 -4.38 -3.89 -8.90
N ASP A 156 -4.40 -4.77 -9.90
CA ASP A 156 -5.65 -5.26 -10.49
C ASP A 156 -6.45 -6.12 -9.52
N LEU A 157 -5.78 -6.95 -8.72
CA LEU A 157 -6.43 -7.76 -7.68
C LEU A 157 -7.08 -6.85 -6.64
N VAL A 158 -6.40 -5.80 -6.25
CA VAL A 158 -6.92 -4.82 -5.27
C VAL A 158 -8.14 -4.10 -5.84
N LYS A 159 -8.06 -3.66 -7.08
CA LYS A 159 -9.18 -2.99 -7.76
C LYS A 159 -10.40 -3.90 -7.87
N ASP A 160 -10.19 -5.14 -8.29
CA ASP A 160 -11.28 -6.11 -8.43
C ASP A 160 -11.95 -6.39 -7.09
N GLU A 161 -11.18 -6.54 -6.02
CA GLU A 161 -11.72 -6.75 -4.67
C GLU A 161 -12.49 -5.53 -4.18
N LEU A 162 -11.98 -4.33 -4.45
CA LEU A 162 -12.67 -3.09 -4.09
C LEU A 162 -14.03 -3.00 -4.78
N GLN A 163 -14.09 -3.32 -6.08
CA GLN A 163 -15.35 -3.35 -6.82
C GLN A 163 -16.32 -4.37 -6.22
N ARG A 164 -15.83 -5.57 -5.90
CA ARG A 164 -16.64 -6.61 -5.26
C ARG A 164 -17.22 -6.13 -3.93
N LEU A 165 -16.40 -5.50 -3.10
CA LEU A 165 -16.83 -4.99 -1.79
C LEU A 165 -17.89 -3.91 -1.91
N GLN A 166 -17.85 -3.12 -2.96
CA GLN A 166 -18.83 -2.03 -3.19
C GLN A 166 -20.14 -2.53 -3.76
N THR A 167 -20.19 -3.74 -4.29
CA THR A 167 -21.42 -4.32 -4.87
C THR A 167 -22.19 -5.25 -3.93
N ILE A 168 -21.69 -5.42 -2.71
CA ILE A 168 -22.36 -6.26 -1.70
C ILE A 168 -23.51 -5.52 -1.05
#